data_f8d08d197548ac752afd816bd8636736
#
_entry.id   f8d08d197548ac752afd816bd8636736
#
_cell.length_a   1.000
_cell.length_b   1.000
_cell.length_c   1.000
_cell.angle_alpha   90.00
_cell.angle_beta   90.00
_cell.angle_gamma   90.00
#
_symmetry.space_group_name_H-M   'P 1'
#
loop_
_entity.id
_entity.type
_entity.pdbx_description
1 polymer ?
#
loop_
_entity_poly.entity_id
_entity_poly.type
_entity_poly.pdbx_seq_one_letter_code
_entity_poly.pdbx_strand_id
1 'polypeptide(L)'
;METSMEDDSDVYQQIPAESGLEHDGEDEIAKFGPNPYALAFSVAMIFTEWIQMIWISHRLKHVKFYFIFTIWFATVFVMMTLINRSNPGLMPMDVDLELYRSEGAPAIAVEVNNTRFIQRWCVTCRIYKSPRVKHCYECGRCIKRFDHHCQWLSNCIGEHNYKLFVNFWLFYSLTELVSLYYILKSIKMIAIVVGSGGRGCGLKVFASQYTTLFLITIIAFIRTLFVLYNTLGNAYFISKNITYYEYLTRQYCGTNPFDAGFINNVKEFWSLPWIELRQ
;
A
#
# COMPACT_ATOMS: atom_id res chain seq x y z
N MET A 1 -28.24 -23.94 -9.51
CA MET A 1 -28.15 -23.50 -8.13
C MET A 1 -27.84 -22.01 -8.19
N GLU A 2 -28.90 -21.23 -8.34
CA GLU A 2 -28.85 -19.77 -8.45
C GLU A 2 -28.63 -19.22 -7.05
N THR A 3 -27.47 -18.67 -6.77
CA THR A 3 -27.23 -17.86 -5.59
C THR A 3 -27.70 -16.45 -5.90
N SER A 4 -28.80 -16.07 -5.25
CA SER A 4 -29.38 -14.74 -5.23
C SER A 4 -28.32 -13.69 -4.95
N MET A 5 -28.08 -12.79 -5.92
CA MET A 5 -27.48 -11.48 -5.65
C MET A 5 -28.47 -10.75 -4.73
N GLU A 6 -28.13 -10.59 -3.48
CA GLU A 6 -28.83 -9.64 -2.62
C GLU A 6 -28.65 -8.26 -3.22
N ASP A 7 -29.76 -7.68 -3.58
CA ASP A 7 -29.88 -6.37 -4.18
C ASP A 7 -29.63 -5.31 -3.09
N ASP A 8 -28.45 -4.68 -3.14
CA ASP A 8 -28.08 -3.55 -2.28
C ASP A 8 -29.00 -2.31 -2.50
N SER A 9 -30.07 -2.45 -3.24
CA SER A 9 -31.01 -1.35 -3.52
C SER A 9 -31.79 -0.87 -2.28
N ASP A 10 -31.96 -1.73 -1.27
CA ASP A 10 -32.79 -1.41 -0.09
C ASP A 10 -32.09 -0.55 0.96
N VAL A 11 -30.75 -0.38 0.89
CA VAL A 11 -29.99 0.47 1.82
C VAL A 11 -30.10 1.96 1.46
N TYR A 12 -30.52 2.28 0.24
CA TYR A 12 -30.51 3.68 -0.27
C TYR A 12 -31.85 4.41 -0.15
N GLN A 13 -32.91 3.79 0.37
CA GLN A 13 -34.25 4.41 0.42
C GLN A 13 -34.59 5.22 1.67
N GLN A 14 -33.67 5.35 2.65
CA GLN A 14 -33.97 6.11 3.90
C GLN A 14 -32.85 7.09 4.27
N ILE A 15 -32.58 8.09 3.41
CA ILE A 15 -31.90 9.31 3.85
C ILE A 15 -32.83 10.48 3.52
N PRO A 16 -33.34 11.24 4.53
CA PRO A 16 -34.15 12.41 4.28
C PRO A 16 -33.39 13.46 3.47
N ALA A 17 -34.06 14.05 2.49
CA ALA A 17 -33.50 15.03 1.58
C ALA A 17 -33.19 16.42 2.22
N GLU A 18 -33.31 16.56 3.54
CA GLU A 18 -33.10 17.82 4.24
C GLU A 18 -32.31 17.61 5.55
N SER A 19 -31.01 17.59 5.47
CA SER A 19 -30.18 18.15 6.53
C SER A 19 -29.20 19.09 5.84
N GLY A 20 -29.43 20.40 5.98
CA GLY A 20 -28.52 21.45 5.60
C GLY A 20 -27.21 21.31 6.38
N LEU A 21 -26.33 20.50 5.87
CA LEU A 21 -24.91 20.53 6.19
C LEU A 21 -24.30 21.51 5.21
N GLU A 22 -24.27 22.78 5.62
CA GLU A 22 -23.27 23.72 5.14
C GLU A 22 -21.92 23.04 5.39
N HIS A 23 -21.32 22.45 4.37
CA HIS A 23 -19.92 22.09 4.38
C HIS A 23 -19.11 23.37 4.21
N ASP A 24 -19.04 24.15 5.28
CA ASP A 24 -17.98 25.11 5.52
C ASP A 24 -16.75 24.29 5.92
N GLY A 25 -15.91 24.02 4.97
CA GLY A 25 -14.63 23.40 5.25
C GLY A 25 -14.16 22.66 4.00
N GLU A 26 -13.16 23.19 3.35
CA GLU A 26 -12.11 22.35 2.81
C GLU A 26 -11.69 21.43 3.96
N ASP A 27 -12.24 20.20 4.01
CA ASP A 27 -11.83 19.20 4.97
C ASP A 27 -10.33 18.99 4.76
N GLU A 28 -9.55 19.66 5.58
CA GLU A 28 -8.11 19.50 5.69
C GLU A 28 -7.89 18.02 6.00
N ILE A 29 -7.64 17.22 4.95
CA ILE A 29 -7.20 15.85 5.15
C ILE A 29 -6.03 15.99 6.11
N ALA A 30 -6.17 15.44 7.32
CA ALA A 30 -5.21 15.61 8.38
C ALA A 30 -3.79 15.47 7.82
N LYS A 31 -2.89 16.36 8.18
CA LYS A 31 -1.52 16.50 7.62
C LYS A 31 -0.77 15.15 7.44
N PHE A 32 -1.11 14.15 8.26
CA PHE A 32 -0.53 12.81 8.24
C PHE A 32 -1.54 11.72 7.84
N GLY A 33 -2.69 12.12 7.26
CA GLY A 33 -3.77 11.21 6.90
C GLY A 33 -4.59 10.73 8.10
N PRO A 34 -5.63 9.90 7.88
CA PRO A 34 -6.59 9.50 8.90
C PRO A 34 -6.04 8.52 9.95
N ASN A 35 -4.92 7.84 9.68
CA ASN A 35 -4.36 6.78 10.53
C ASN A 35 -2.92 7.08 11.02
N PRO A 36 -2.68 8.16 11.80
CA PRO A 36 -1.33 8.58 12.19
C PRO A 36 -0.61 7.55 13.07
N TYR A 37 -1.34 6.79 13.90
CA TYR A 37 -0.75 5.78 14.78
C TYR A 37 -0.21 4.57 13.98
N ALA A 38 -0.94 4.10 12.96
CA ALA A 38 -0.47 3.02 12.10
C ALA A 38 0.76 3.47 11.29
N LEU A 39 0.77 4.70 10.81
CA LEU A 39 1.95 5.30 10.16
C LEU A 39 3.14 5.36 11.11
N ALA A 40 2.95 5.85 12.34
CA ALA A 40 4.02 5.90 13.35
C ALA A 40 4.57 4.50 13.67
N PHE A 41 3.71 3.49 13.75
CA PHE A 41 4.13 2.09 13.92
C PHE A 41 4.99 1.61 12.74
N SER A 42 4.60 1.90 11.51
CA SER A 42 5.37 1.55 10.31
C SER A 42 6.75 2.20 10.29
N VAL A 43 6.83 3.48 10.67
CA VAL A 43 8.11 4.21 10.85
C VAL A 43 8.97 3.54 11.91
N ALA A 44 8.39 3.19 13.06
CA ALA A 44 9.12 2.52 14.14
C ALA A 44 9.67 1.15 13.70
N MET A 45 8.90 0.38 12.92
CA MET A 45 9.35 -0.91 12.39
C MET A 45 10.56 -0.75 11.45
N ILE A 46 10.53 0.21 10.52
CA ILE A 46 11.65 0.51 9.63
C ILE A 46 12.87 0.98 10.43
N PHE A 47 12.65 1.82 11.44
CA PHE A 47 13.74 2.33 12.29
C PHE A 47 14.40 1.23 13.13
N THR A 48 13.62 0.30 13.69
CA THR A 48 14.17 -0.85 14.43
C THR A 48 15.00 -1.76 13.52
N GLU A 49 14.59 -1.94 12.26
CA GLU A 49 15.38 -2.68 11.26
C GLU A 49 16.71 -1.98 10.97
N TRP A 50 16.70 -0.67 10.78
CA TRP A 50 17.92 0.11 10.57
C TRP A 50 18.90 -0.07 11.75
N ILE A 51 18.44 0.05 12.99
CA ILE A 51 19.27 -0.18 14.19
C ILE A 51 19.84 -1.60 14.17
N GLN A 52 19.05 -2.60 13.84
CA GLN A 52 19.44 -4.00 13.71
C GLN A 52 20.61 -4.17 12.72
N MET A 53 20.49 -3.56 11.54
CA MET A 53 21.51 -3.66 10.51
C MET A 53 22.79 -2.91 10.86
N ILE A 54 22.69 -1.78 11.54
CA ILE A 54 23.85 -1.07 12.10
C ILE A 54 24.58 -1.95 13.13
N TRP A 55 23.84 -2.57 14.05
CA TRP A 55 24.40 -3.48 15.04
C TRP A 55 25.10 -4.69 14.40
N ILE A 56 24.49 -5.34 13.41
CA ILE A 56 25.08 -6.44 12.65
C ILE A 56 26.35 -5.99 11.92
N SER A 57 26.33 -4.85 11.26
CA SER A 57 27.49 -4.29 10.56
C SER A 57 28.65 -4.02 11.52
N HIS A 58 28.36 -3.54 12.72
CA HIS A 58 29.36 -3.37 13.79
C HIS A 58 29.99 -4.73 14.20
N ARG A 59 29.17 -5.75 14.38
CA ARG A 59 29.64 -7.11 14.73
C ARG A 59 30.53 -7.72 13.64
N LEU A 60 30.20 -7.48 12.38
CA LEU A 60 30.96 -7.97 11.23
C LEU A 60 32.18 -7.10 10.92
N LYS A 61 32.43 -6.00 11.63
CA LYS A 61 33.50 -5.01 11.40
C LYS A 61 33.51 -4.44 9.98
N HIS A 62 32.33 -4.33 9.36
CA HIS A 62 32.14 -3.82 8.00
C HIS A 62 31.64 -2.37 8.00
N VAL A 63 32.50 -1.40 8.32
CA VAL A 63 32.15 0.02 8.43
C VAL A 63 31.47 0.58 7.17
N LYS A 64 31.85 0.14 5.98
CA LYS A 64 31.24 0.60 4.72
C LYS A 64 29.72 0.31 4.65
N PHE A 65 29.25 -0.73 5.31
CA PHE A 65 27.82 -1.09 5.31
C PHE A 65 26.96 -0.14 6.16
N TYR A 66 27.53 0.57 7.13
CA TYR A 66 26.79 1.59 7.87
C TYR A 66 26.20 2.64 6.90
N PHE A 67 27.04 3.14 5.98
CA PHE A 67 26.63 4.16 5.01
C PHE A 67 25.61 3.58 4.02
N ILE A 68 25.84 2.38 3.49
CA ILE A 68 24.96 1.73 2.52
C ILE A 68 23.58 1.52 3.13
N PHE A 69 23.51 0.89 4.32
CA PHE A 69 22.23 0.65 4.99
C PHE A 69 21.54 1.94 5.40
N THR A 70 22.26 2.94 5.87
CA THR A 70 21.66 4.23 6.22
C THR A 70 21.05 4.90 5.00
N ILE A 71 21.73 4.90 3.84
CA ILE A 71 21.17 5.44 2.60
C ILE A 71 19.93 4.65 2.17
N TRP A 72 19.96 3.31 2.25
CA TRP A 72 18.83 2.48 1.86
C TRP A 72 17.60 2.73 2.74
N PHE A 73 17.77 2.74 4.06
CA PHE A 73 16.67 3.04 4.97
C PHE A 73 16.16 4.47 4.84
N ALA A 74 17.04 5.43 4.62
CA ALA A 74 16.64 6.80 4.30
C ALA A 74 15.78 6.84 3.01
N THR A 75 16.14 6.08 1.98
CA THR A 75 15.37 5.99 0.75
C THR A 75 13.99 5.38 0.98
N VAL A 76 13.89 4.26 1.72
CA VAL A 76 12.60 3.65 2.11
C VAL A 76 11.73 4.65 2.87
N PHE A 77 12.31 5.34 3.84
CA PHE A 77 11.61 6.35 4.64
C PHE A 77 11.11 7.53 3.80
N VAL A 78 11.94 8.02 2.87
CA VAL A 78 11.55 9.09 1.93
C VAL A 78 10.40 8.63 1.04
N MET A 79 10.48 7.44 0.44
CA MET A 79 9.40 6.90 -0.39
C MET A 79 8.09 6.77 0.40
N MET A 80 8.15 6.27 1.63
CA MET A 80 6.99 6.16 2.52
C MET A 80 6.38 7.53 2.80
N THR A 81 7.19 8.52 3.10
CA THR A 81 6.75 9.91 3.35
C THR A 81 6.12 10.53 2.10
N LEU A 82 6.71 10.30 0.93
CA LEU A 82 6.17 10.77 -0.33
C LEU A 82 4.80 10.15 -0.63
N ILE A 83 4.63 8.83 -0.41
CA ILE A 83 3.33 8.17 -0.60
C ILE A 83 2.30 8.74 0.39
N ASN A 84 2.66 8.90 1.66
CA ASN A 84 1.76 9.47 2.66
C ASN A 84 1.24 10.86 2.26
N ARG A 85 2.08 11.71 1.67
CA ARG A 85 1.75 13.08 1.27
C ARG A 85 1.24 13.20 -0.16
N SER A 86 1.18 12.13 -0.92
CA SER A 86 0.74 12.15 -2.31
C SER A 86 -0.76 12.30 -2.44
N ASN A 87 -1.19 12.89 -3.55
CA ASN A 87 -2.55 12.81 -4.03
C ASN A 87 -2.76 11.41 -4.66
N PRO A 88 -3.67 10.57 -4.15
CA PRO A 88 -3.92 9.24 -4.72
C PRO A 88 -4.73 9.28 -6.02
N GLY A 89 -5.14 10.44 -6.50
CA GLY A 89 -6.08 10.66 -7.59
C GLY A 89 -7.46 11.04 -7.05
N LEU A 90 -7.49 12.05 -6.18
CA LEU A 90 -8.73 12.61 -5.62
C LEU A 90 -9.61 13.14 -6.75
N MET A 91 -10.87 12.70 -6.79
CA MET A 91 -11.85 13.24 -7.73
C MET A 91 -12.35 14.60 -7.22
N PRO A 92 -12.59 15.56 -8.13
CA PRO A 92 -13.25 16.82 -7.75
C PRO A 92 -14.66 16.53 -7.20
N MET A 93 -15.16 17.40 -6.32
CA MET A 93 -16.52 17.32 -5.77
C MET A 93 -17.49 18.19 -6.58
N ASP A 94 -18.78 17.88 -6.46
CA ASP A 94 -19.90 18.69 -6.98
C ASP A 94 -19.93 18.89 -8.51
N VAL A 95 -19.11 18.21 -9.29
CA VAL A 95 -19.01 18.40 -10.74
C VAL A 95 -20.33 18.08 -11.45
N ASP A 96 -21.05 17.07 -10.97
CA ASP A 96 -22.30 16.59 -11.59
C ASP A 96 -23.54 17.06 -10.84
N LEU A 97 -23.42 18.05 -9.95
CA LEU A 97 -24.51 18.47 -9.08
C LEU A 97 -25.69 19.06 -9.83
N GLU A 98 -25.46 19.82 -10.91
CA GLU A 98 -26.52 20.39 -11.73
C GLU A 98 -27.28 19.31 -12.49
N LEU A 99 -26.57 18.30 -13.01
CA LEU A 99 -27.19 17.14 -13.66
C LEU A 99 -28.06 16.36 -12.65
N TYR A 100 -27.57 16.17 -11.43
CA TYR A 100 -28.35 15.56 -10.36
C TYR A 100 -29.62 16.34 -10.01
N ARG A 101 -29.57 17.69 -9.97
CA ARG A 101 -30.73 18.54 -9.67
C ARG A 101 -31.78 18.52 -10.78
N SER A 102 -31.35 18.39 -12.04
CA SER A 102 -32.25 18.39 -13.19
C SER A 102 -32.91 17.01 -13.44
N GLU A 103 -32.18 15.93 -13.24
CA GLU A 103 -32.59 14.59 -13.66
C GLU A 103 -32.68 13.57 -12.50
N GLY A 104 -32.33 13.99 -11.29
CA GLY A 104 -32.15 13.06 -10.16
C GLY A 104 -30.81 12.35 -10.25
N ALA A 105 -30.73 11.10 -9.78
CA ALA A 105 -29.52 10.27 -9.86
C ALA A 105 -29.74 9.02 -10.75
N PRO A 106 -30.06 9.18 -12.05
CA PRO A 106 -30.24 8.04 -12.92
C PRO A 106 -28.91 7.28 -13.05
N ALA A 107 -28.99 5.96 -13.16
CA ALA A 107 -27.81 5.16 -13.46
C ALA A 107 -27.35 5.43 -14.91
N ILE A 108 -26.13 5.94 -15.07
CA ILE A 108 -25.56 6.25 -16.38
C ILE A 108 -24.77 5.04 -16.88
N ALA A 109 -25.19 4.50 -18.04
CA ALA A 109 -24.45 3.43 -18.68
C ALA A 109 -23.34 4.01 -19.54
N VAL A 110 -22.11 3.53 -19.34
CA VAL A 110 -20.93 3.86 -20.15
C VAL A 110 -20.29 2.59 -20.69
N GLU A 111 -19.74 2.69 -21.87
CA GLU A 111 -19.02 1.57 -22.49
C GLU A 111 -17.52 1.80 -22.42
N VAL A 112 -16.77 0.81 -21.89
CA VAL A 112 -15.32 0.83 -21.82
C VAL A 112 -14.81 -0.52 -22.29
N ASN A 113 -13.98 -0.54 -23.32
CA ASN A 113 -13.39 -1.75 -23.90
C ASN A 113 -14.45 -2.81 -24.23
N ASN A 114 -15.53 -2.42 -24.91
CA ASN A 114 -16.68 -3.26 -25.29
C ASN A 114 -17.43 -3.89 -24.09
N THR A 115 -17.25 -3.32 -22.90
CA THR A 115 -17.95 -3.76 -21.68
C THR A 115 -18.80 -2.61 -21.14
N ARG A 116 -20.07 -2.91 -20.89
CA ARG A 116 -21.00 -1.93 -20.33
C ARG A 116 -20.81 -1.82 -18.83
N PHE A 117 -20.55 -0.60 -18.35
CA PHE A 117 -20.49 -0.25 -16.93
C PHE A 117 -21.64 0.67 -16.55
N ILE A 118 -22.09 0.52 -15.31
CA ILE A 118 -23.06 1.43 -14.72
C ILE A 118 -22.34 2.36 -13.76
N GLN A 119 -22.36 3.65 -14.08
CA GLN A 119 -21.86 4.69 -13.18
C GLN A 119 -22.91 4.96 -12.11
N ARG A 120 -22.53 4.74 -10.86
CA ARG A 120 -23.38 5.01 -9.69
C ARG A 120 -23.04 6.37 -9.10
N TRP A 121 -24.08 7.07 -8.65
CA TRP A 121 -23.92 8.34 -7.94
C TRP A 121 -23.16 8.16 -6.61
N CYS A 122 -22.30 9.11 -6.27
CA CYS A 122 -21.69 9.21 -4.94
C CYS A 122 -22.36 10.36 -4.19
N VAL A 123 -23.13 10.08 -3.15
CA VAL A 123 -23.88 11.08 -2.37
C VAL A 123 -22.95 12.07 -1.68
N THR A 124 -21.84 11.59 -1.13
CA THR A 124 -20.86 12.41 -0.42
C THR A 124 -20.10 13.36 -1.35
N CYS A 125 -19.57 12.84 -2.46
CA CYS A 125 -18.77 13.65 -3.38
C CYS A 125 -19.60 14.35 -4.45
N ARG A 126 -20.90 14.00 -4.59
CA ARG A 126 -21.84 14.54 -5.57
C ARG A 126 -21.32 14.47 -7.01
N ILE A 127 -20.84 13.28 -7.36
CA ILE A 127 -20.32 12.94 -8.70
C ILE A 127 -20.78 11.55 -9.13
N TYR A 128 -20.86 11.32 -10.44
CA TYR A 128 -20.98 9.98 -10.99
C TYR A 128 -19.62 9.27 -10.97
N LYS A 129 -19.56 8.09 -10.33
CA LYS A 129 -18.34 7.30 -10.25
C LYS A 129 -18.04 6.64 -11.58
N SER A 130 -17.03 7.13 -12.28
CA SER A 130 -16.49 6.46 -13.47
C SER A 130 -16.00 5.03 -13.14
N PRO A 131 -15.85 4.15 -14.14
CA PRO A 131 -15.25 2.84 -13.91
C PRO A 131 -13.93 2.96 -13.14
N ARG A 132 -13.70 2.04 -12.18
CA ARG A 132 -12.55 2.01 -11.29
C ARG A 132 -12.47 3.16 -10.25
N VAL A 133 -13.42 4.11 -10.24
CA VAL A 133 -13.53 5.13 -9.18
C VAL A 133 -14.34 4.55 -8.02
N LYS A 134 -13.83 4.66 -6.80
CA LYS A 134 -14.51 4.24 -5.56
C LYS A 134 -14.40 5.34 -4.51
N HIS A 135 -15.44 5.45 -3.67
CA HIS A 135 -15.40 6.32 -2.49
C HIS A 135 -14.65 5.61 -1.37
N CYS A 136 -13.68 6.28 -0.79
CA CYS A 136 -13.01 5.83 0.41
C CYS A 136 -13.62 6.54 1.62
N TYR A 137 -14.21 5.78 2.54
CA TYR A 137 -14.82 6.33 3.75
C TYR A 137 -13.79 6.94 4.71
N GLU A 138 -12.58 6.35 4.79
CA GLU A 138 -11.49 6.86 5.63
C GLU A 138 -10.98 8.24 5.16
N CYS A 139 -10.93 8.45 3.84
CA CYS A 139 -10.48 9.72 3.25
C CYS A 139 -11.64 10.68 2.94
N GLY A 140 -12.91 10.26 3.06
CA GLY A 140 -14.09 11.05 2.74
C GLY A 140 -14.22 11.44 1.24
N ARG A 141 -13.46 10.82 0.33
CA ARG A 141 -13.32 11.23 -1.07
C ARG A 141 -13.38 10.07 -2.06
N CYS A 142 -13.84 10.34 -3.26
CA CYS A 142 -13.73 9.42 -4.39
C CYS A 142 -12.31 9.44 -4.96
N ILE A 143 -11.76 8.25 -5.21
CA ILE A 143 -10.38 8.06 -5.68
C ILE A 143 -10.40 7.38 -7.03
N LYS A 144 -9.64 7.91 -7.98
CA LYS A 144 -9.46 7.39 -9.33
C LYS A 144 -8.61 6.12 -9.32
N ARG A 145 -9.06 5.07 -10.03
CA ARG A 145 -8.41 3.75 -10.04
C ARG A 145 -8.07 3.28 -8.62
N PHE A 146 -9.08 3.30 -7.76
CA PHE A 146 -8.94 2.96 -6.33
C PHE A 146 -8.39 1.55 -6.17
N ASP A 147 -7.26 1.44 -5.46
CA ASP A 147 -6.65 0.16 -5.13
C ASP A 147 -7.03 -0.27 -3.69
N HIS A 148 -6.67 0.51 -2.72
CA HIS A 148 -7.08 0.35 -1.32
C HIS A 148 -6.77 1.59 -0.48
N HIS A 149 -7.35 1.67 0.72
CA HIS A 149 -6.84 2.57 1.76
C HIS A 149 -5.74 1.85 2.54
N CYS A 150 -4.53 2.38 2.49
CA CYS A 150 -3.38 1.81 3.19
C CYS A 150 -3.23 2.45 4.58
N GLN A 151 -3.67 1.74 5.61
CA GLN A 151 -3.56 2.23 7.00
C GLN A 151 -2.10 2.48 7.40
N TRP A 152 -1.16 1.63 6.96
CA TRP A 152 0.26 1.72 7.26
C TRP A 152 0.95 2.95 6.68
N LEU A 153 0.43 3.47 5.59
CA LEU A 153 0.89 4.71 4.93
C LEU A 153 -0.04 5.89 5.22
N SER A 154 -1.16 5.64 5.92
CA SER A 154 -2.21 6.61 6.23
C SER A 154 -2.67 7.41 5.01
N ASN A 155 -2.84 6.72 3.89
CA ASN A 155 -3.28 7.29 2.62
C ASN A 155 -3.95 6.24 1.72
N CYS A 156 -4.82 6.69 0.83
CA CYS A 156 -5.28 5.84 -0.27
C CYS A 156 -4.17 5.59 -1.29
N ILE A 157 -4.25 4.40 -1.91
CA ILE A 157 -3.47 4.05 -3.08
C ILE A 157 -4.42 4.04 -4.28
N GLY A 158 -4.08 4.81 -5.30
CA GLY A 158 -4.85 4.99 -6.52
C GLY A 158 -3.98 5.43 -7.69
N GLU A 159 -4.59 5.94 -8.76
CA GLU A 159 -3.92 6.18 -10.04
C GLU A 159 -2.63 7.01 -9.92
N HIS A 160 -2.63 8.06 -9.07
CA HIS A 160 -1.54 9.04 -9.06
C HIS A 160 -0.36 8.68 -8.15
N ASN A 161 -0.49 7.63 -7.32
CA ASN A 161 0.60 7.19 -6.44
C ASN A 161 0.88 5.67 -6.51
N TYR A 162 0.11 4.90 -7.29
CA TYR A 162 0.27 3.45 -7.41
C TYR A 162 1.66 3.04 -7.88
N LYS A 163 2.23 3.76 -8.85
CA LYS A 163 3.58 3.49 -9.37
C LYS A 163 4.65 3.65 -8.28
N LEU A 164 4.59 4.73 -7.51
CA LEU A 164 5.51 4.93 -6.38
C LEU A 164 5.32 3.86 -5.30
N PHE A 165 4.07 3.48 -5.01
CA PHE A 165 3.75 2.42 -4.05
C PHE A 165 4.35 1.06 -4.46
N VAL A 166 4.23 0.67 -5.73
CA VAL A 166 4.83 -0.58 -6.23
C VAL A 166 6.36 -0.54 -6.15
N ASN A 167 6.98 0.58 -6.54
CA ASN A 167 8.43 0.74 -6.45
C ASN A 167 8.93 0.76 -5.00
N PHE A 168 8.14 1.28 -4.06
CA PHE A 168 8.42 1.18 -2.62
C PHE A 168 8.52 -0.29 -2.19
N TRP A 169 7.54 -1.14 -2.52
CA TRP A 169 7.57 -2.56 -2.18
C TRP A 169 8.73 -3.31 -2.83
N LEU A 170 9.02 -3.01 -4.10
CA LEU A 170 10.16 -3.60 -4.81
C LEU A 170 11.49 -3.23 -4.14
N PHE A 171 11.70 -1.95 -3.86
CA PHE A 171 12.93 -1.47 -3.21
C PHE A 171 13.06 -2.02 -1.78
N TYR A 172 11.95 -2.04 -1.03
CA TYR A 172 11.94 -2.59 0.33
C TYR A 172 12.22 -4.10 0.34
N SER A 173 11.70 -4.87 -0.63
CA SER A 173 12.00 -6.30 -0.72
C SER A 173 13.47 -6.58 -1.00
N LEU A 174 14.13 -5.78 -1.84
CA LEU A 174 15.57 -5.88 -2.07
C LEU A 174 16.35 -5.60 -0.79
N THR A 175 15.94 -4.58 -0.04
CA THR A 175 16.54 -4.23 1.27
C THR A 175 16.43 -5.39 2.25
N GLU A 176 15.25 -6.00 2.35
CA GLU A 176 14.99 -7.15 3.23
C GLU A 176 15.81 -8.38 2.87
N LEU A 177 15.93 -8.72 1.60
CA LEU A 177 16.73 -9.86 1.15
C LEU A 177 18.21 -9.68 1.51
N VAL A 178 18.76 -8.47 1.32
CA VAL A 178 20.12 -8.16 1.72
C VAL A 178 20.29 -8.19 3.24
N SER A 179 19.32 -7.67 3.99
CA SER A 179 19.30 -7.71 5.46
C SER A 179 19.33 -9.15 5.95
N LEU A 180 18.47 -10.02 5.42
CA LEU A 180 18.42 -11.43 5.77
C LEU A 180 19.74 -12.14 5.48
N TYR A 181 20.36 -11.88 4.31
CA TYR A 181 21.68 -12.42 3.97
C TYR A 181 22.74 -12.07 5.03
N TYR A 182 22.82 -10.81 5.48
CA TYR A 182 23.80 -10.41 6.49
C TYR A 182 23.49 -10.95 7.89
N ILE A 183 22.23 -11.12 8.24
CA ILE A 183 21.82 -11.80 9.47
C ILE A 183 22.33 -13.25 9.47
N LEU A 184 22.07 -14.01 8.40
CA LEU A 184 22.51 -15.40 8.27
C LEU A 184 24.04 -15.51 8.26
N LYS A 185 24.74 -14.60 7.61
CA LYS A 185 26.20 -14.53 7.64
C LYS A 185 26.74 -14.29 9.06
N SER A 186 26.08 -13.43 9.84
CA SER A 186 26.44 -13.19 11.24
C SER A 186 26.29 -14.44 12.09
N ILE A 187 25.22 -15.19 11.94
CA ILE A 187 24.98 -16.46 12.62
C ILE A 187 26.11 -17.45 12.30
N LYS A 188 26.43 -17.62 11.01
CA LYS A 188 27.51 -18.51 10.56
C LYS A 188 28.86 -18.14 11.19
N MET A 189 29.22 -16.86 11.22
CA MET A 189 30.46 -16.40 11.81
C MET A 189 30.52 -16.70 13.31
N ILE A 190 29.43 -16.44 14.04
CA ILE A 190 29.40 -16.73 15.49
C ILE A 190 29.49 -18.23 15.72
N ALA A 191 28.80 -19.05 14.94
CA ALA A 191 28.87 -20.50 15.05
C ALA A 191 30.32 -21.04 14.86
N ILE A 192 31.06 -20.47 13.90
CA ILE A 192 32.48 -20.82 13.67
C ILE A 192 33.35 -20.43 14.88
N VAL A 193 33.21 -19.20 15.40
CA VAL A 193 33.99 -18.70 16.53
C VAL A 193 33.75 -19.55 17.78
N VAL A 194 32.52 -19.98 18.00
CA VAL A 194 32.16 -20.81 19.15
C VAL A 194 32.64 -22.24 18.97
N GLY A 195 32.54 -22.81 17.76
CA GLY A 195 33.02 -24.18 17.48
C GLY A 195 34.54 -24.29 17.56
N SER A 196 35.29 -23.19 17.34
CA SER A 196 36.76 -23.20 17.30
C SER A 196 37.45 -22.85 18.62
N GLY A 197 36.77 -22.40 19.63
CA GLY A 197 37.48 -21.85 20.81
C GLY A 197 36.79 -21.94 22.14
N GLY A 198 37.45 -22.58 23.06
CA GLY A 198 37.56 -22.14 24.44
C GLY A 198 36.38 -22.38 25.38
N ARG A 199 36.46 -23.49 26.08
CA ARG A 199 35.56 -23.95 27.15
C ARG A 199 35.46 -23.04 28.38
N GLY A 200 35.75 -21.74 28.31
CA GLY A 200 35.90 -20.96 29.55
C GLY A 200 35.14 -19.62 29.64
N CYS A 201 34.85 -18.96 28.56
CA CYS A 201 34.31 -17.60 28.67
C CYS A 201 32.89 -17.53 28.19
N GLY A 202 31.96 -17.76 29.09
CA GLY A 202 30.67 -17.14 28.88
C GLY A 202 29.58 -17.96 28.23
N LEU A 203 29.30 -19.19 28.70
CA LEU A 203 28.06 -19.88 28.33
C LEU A 203 26.82 -18.96 28.45
N LYS A 204 26.80 -18.07 29.46
CA LYS A 204 25.73 -17.09 29.65
C LYS A 204 25.73 -16.01 28.56
N VAL A 205 26.89 -15.45 28.20
CA VAL A 205 27.01 -14.43 27.14
C VAL A 205 26.72 -15.05 25.79
N PHE A 206 27.21 -16.27 25.57
CA PHE A 206 26.92 -17.07 24.39
C PHE A 206 25.43 -17.33 24.26
N ALA A 207 24.77 -17.89 25.27
CA ALA A 207 23.34 -18.17 25.26
C ALA A 207 22.51 -16.88 25.00
N SER A 208 22.83 -15.77 25.67
CA SER A 208 22.14 -14.49 25.47
C SER A 208 22.28 -13.98 24.01
N GLN A 209 23.48 -14.00 23.45
CA GLN A 209 23.72 -13.53 22.08
C GLN A 209 23.06 -14.44 21.03
N TYR A 210 23.07 -15.76 21.22
CA TYR A 210 22.39 -16.66 20.31
C TYR A 210 20.87 -16.51 20.36
N THR A 211 20.29 -16.38 21.56
CA THR A 211 18.85 -16.15 21.70
C THR A 211 18.43 -14.85 21.00
N THR A 212 19.20 -13.78 21.19
CA THR A 212 18.92 -12.49 20.54
C THR A 212 18.99 -12.61 19.02
N LEU A 213 20.06 -13.22 18.48
CA LEU A 213 20.20 -13.42 17.03
C LEU A 213 19.13 -14.36 16.46
N PHE A 214 18.75 -15.38 17.20
CA PHE A 214 17.68 -16.29 16.78
C PHE A 214 16.34 -15.56 16.67
N LEU A 215 15.97 -14.75 17.68
CA LEU A 215 14.75 -13.93 17.63
C LEU A 215 14.79 -12.92 16.49
N ILE A 216 15.91 -12.22 16.32
CA ILE A 216 16.12 -11.28 15.22
C ILE A 216 15.92 -11.99 13.86
N THR A 217 16.44 -13.20 13.72
CA THR A 217 16.34 -13.98 12.47
C THR A 217 14.90 -14.36 12.16
N ILE A 218 14.15 -14.82 13.17
CA ILE A 218 12.73 -15.16 13.00
C ILE A 218 11.93 -13.93 12.56
N ILE A 219 12.13 -12.81 13.24
CA ILE A 219 11.42 -11.56 12.92
C ILE A 219 11.77 -11.10 11.50
N ALA A 220 13.06 -11.11 11.14
CA ALA A 220 13.52 -10.74 9.80
C ALA A 220 12.94 -11.67 8.73
N PHE A 221 12.89 -12.98 9.00
CA PHE A 221 12.33 -13.96 8.05
C PHE A 221 10.84 -13.70 7.82
N ILE A 222 10.04 -13.53 8.89
CA ILE A 222 8.61 -13.24 8.78
C ILE A 222 8.39 -11.92 8.01
N ARG A 223 9.17 -10.89 8.32
CA ARG A 223 9.10 -9.59 7.65
C ARG A 223 9.45 -9.72 6.16
N THR A 224 10.51 -10.44 5.82
CA THR A 224 10.91 -10.70 4.43
C THR A 224 9.78 -11.40 3.66
N LEU A 225 9.14 -12.43 4.24
CA LEU A 225 8.00 -13.11 3.62
C LEU A 225 6.83 -12.16 3.37
N PHE A 226 6.50 -11.30 4.34
CA PHE A 226 5.44 -10.31 4.21
C PHE A 226 5.73 -9.30 3.09
N VAL A 227 6.96 -8.79 3.01
CA VAL A 227 7.37 -7.82 1.99
C VAL A 227 7.38 -8.46 0.59
N LEU A 228 7.89 -9.69 0.47
CA LEU A 228 7.86 -10.44 -0.79
C LEU A 228 6.44 -10.74 -1.24
N TYR A 229 5.54 -11.13 -0.33
CA TYR A 229 4.13 -11.35 -0.63
C TYR A 229 3.48 -10.11 -1.25
N ASN A 230 3.71 -8.92 -0.67
CA ASN A 230 3.20 -7.66 -1.21
C ASN A 230 3.82 -7.33 -2.59
N THR A 231 5.12 -7.54 -2.75
CA THR A 231 5.81 -7.27 -4.02
C THR A 231 5.30 -8.19 -5.13
N LEU A 232 5.18 -9.49 -4.89
CA LEU A 232 4.67 -10.46 -5.85
C LEU A 232 3.18 -10.25 -6.14
N GLY A 233 2.38 -9.89 -5.12
CA GLY A 233 0.98 -9.54 -5.28
C GLY A 233 0.80 -8.35 -6.23
N ASN A 234 1.58 -7.28 -6.04
CA ASN A 234 1.55 -6.13 -6.92
C ASN A 234 2.00 -6.48 -8.35
N ALA A 235 3.02 -7.32 -8.52
CA ALA A 235 3.44 -7.80 -9.83
C ALA A 235 2.32 -8.58 -10.53
N TYR A 236 1.59 -9.42 -9.80
CA TYR A 236 0.40 -10.11 -10.31
C TYR A 236 -0.69 -9.12 -10.74
N PHE A 237 -1.03 -8.12 -9.91
CA PHE A 237 -2.06 -7.13 -10.23
C PHE A 237 -1.70 -6.30 -11.46
N ILE A 238 -0.44 -5.92 -11.62
CA ILE A 238 0.06 -5.25 -12.82
C ILE A 238 -0.07 -6.18 -14.03
N SER A 239 0.32 -7.45 -13.90
CA SER A 239 0.26 -8.42 -15.01
C SER A 239 -1.14 -8.62 -15.56
N LYS A 240 -2.17 -8.44 -14.73
CA LYS A 240 -3.59 -8.59 -15.03
C LYS A 240 -4.34 -7.28 -15.20
N ASN A 241 -3.66 -6.14 -15.00
CA ASN A 241 -4.29 -4.81 -14.95
C ASN A 241 -5.55 -4.79 -14.07
N ILE A 242 -5.44 -5.37 -12.89
CA ILE A 242 -6.51 -5.42 -11.89
C ILE A 242 -6.06 -4.71 -10.62
N THR A 243 -6.94 -3.97 -9.95
CA THR A 243 -6.63 -3.38 -8.63
C THR A 243 -6.89 -4.40 -7.52
N TYR A 244 -6.27 -4.19 -6.36
CA TYR A 244 -6.51 -5.02 -5.18
C TYR A 244 -8.00 -5.04 -4.79
N TYR A 245 -8.67 -3.90 -4.86
CA TYR A 245 -10.11 -3.80 -4.63
C TYR A 245 -10.92 -4.66 -5.60
N GLU A 246 -10.65 -4.54 -6.91
CA GLU A 246 -11.34 -5.31 -7.97
C GLU A 246 -11.13 -6.81 -7.80
N TYR A 247 -9.93 -7.21 -7.39
CA TYR A 247 -9.59 -8.61 -7.09
C TYR A 247 -10.38 -9.15 -5.90
N LEU A 248 -10.38 -8.42 -4.77
CA LEU A 248 -11.09 -8.84 -3.54
C LEU A 248 -12.60 -8.90 -3.73
N THR A 249 -13.18 -7.92 -4.43
CA THR A 249 -14.62 -7.84 -4.67
C THR A 249 -15.08 -8.70 -5.85
N ARG A 250 -14.15 -9.41 -6.52
CA ARG A 250 -14.44 -10.19 -7.73
C ARG A 250 -15.28 -9.39 -8.74
N GLN A 251 -14.93 -8.11 -8.93
CA GLN A 251 -15.72 -7.15 -9.67
C GLN A 251 -16.01 -7.59 -11.10
N TYR A 252 -15.14 -8.39 -11.71
CA TYR A 252 -15.30 -8.91 -13.07
C TYR A 252 -15.68 -10.39 -13.02
N CYS A 253 -16.94 -10.69 -13.32
CA CYS A 253 -17.43 -12.07 -13.51
C CYS A 253 -17.02 -12.56 -14.90
N GLY A 254 -15.82 -13.12 -15.04
CA GLY A 254 -15.28 -13.61 -16.31
C GLY A 254 -14.00 -12.88 -16.73
N THR A 255 -14.00 -12.22 -17.88
CA THR A 255 -12.82 -11.51 -18.39
C THR A 255 -12.73 -10.09 -17.83
N ASN A 256 -11.52 -9.70 -17.38
CA ASN A 256 -11.25 -8.33 -17.00
C ASN A 256 -11.17 -7.43 -18.26
N PRO A 257 -12.07 -6.45 -18.43
CA PRO A 257 -12.08 -5.59 -19.62
C PRO A 257 -10.87 -4.68 -19.75
N PHE A 258 -10.09 -4.52 -18.68
CA PHE A 258 -8.84 -3.73 -18.67
C PHE A 258 -7.59 -4.57 -18.94
N ASP A 259 -7.70 -5.91 -19.02
CA ASP A 259 -6.56 -6.79 -19.32
C ASP A 259 -6.27 -6.79 -20.83
N ALA A 260 -5.33 -5.96 -21.25
CA ALA A 260 -4.84 -5.90 -22.64
C ALA A 260 -3.67 -6.86 -22.93
N GLY A 261 -3.45 -7.82 -22.03
CA GLY A 261 -2.33 -8.75 -22.07
C GLY A 261 -1.07 -8.20 -21.39
N PHE A 262 -0.21 -9.11 -20.90
CA PHE A 262 0.91 -8.82 -20.02
C PHE A 262 1.78 -7.61 -20.46
N ILE A 263 2.21 -7.58 -21.72
CA ILE A 263 3.12 -6.53 -22.21
C ILE A 263 2.42 -5.15 -22.19
N ASN A 264 1.16 -5.09 -22.63
CA ASN A 264 0.42 -3.83 -22.67
C ASN A 264 0.03 -3.36 -21.27
N ASN A 265 -0.31 -4.29 -20.36
CA ASN A 265 -0.58 -4.00 -18.96
C ASN A 265 0.64 -3.39 -18.26
N VAL A 266 1.84 -3.95 -18.51
CA VAL A 266 3.09 -3.41 -17.99
C VAL A 266 3.39 -2.03 -18.59
N LYS A 267 3.18 -1.81 -19.88
CA LYS A 267 3.32 -0.49 -20.51
C LYS A 267 2.35 0.53 -19.89
N GLU A 268 1.09 0.15 -19.69
CA GLU A 268 0.10 1.02 -19.04
C GLU A 268 0.54 1.37 -17.61
N PHE A 269 0.99 0.40 -16.81
CA PHE A 269 1.55 0.67 -15.49
C PHE A 269 2.69 1.71 -15.53
N TRP A 270 3.63 1.59 -16.49
CA TRP A 270 4.73 2.54 -16.61
C TRP A 270 4.30 3.91 -17.15
N SER A 271 3.15 4.02 -17.81
CA SER A 271 2.58 5.30 -18.24
C SER A 271 1.87 6.06 -17.12
N LEU A 272 1.51 5.39 -16.01
CA LEU A 272 0.91 6.07 -14.85
C LEU A 272 1.81 7.19 -14.33
N PRO A 273 1.25 8.25 -13.73
CA PRO A 273 2.03 9.30 -13.10
C PRO A 273 2.91 8.73 -11.97
N TRP A 274 4.06 9.35 -11.73
CA TRP A 274 4.95 8.92 -10.65
C TRP A 274 4.41 9.31 -9.28
N ILE A 275 4.03 10.57 -9.15
CA ILE A 275 3.51 11.16 -7.93
C ILE A 275 2.91 12.53 -8.23
N GLU A 276 1.84 12.83 -7.55
CA GLU A 276 1.28 14.17 -7.43
C GLU A 276 1.18 14.46 -5.93
N LEU A 277 1.74 15.57 -5.47
CA LEU A 277 1.65 15.95 -4.06
C LEU A 277 0.29 16.60 -3.78
N ARG A 278 -0.23 16.42 -2.57
CA ARG A 278 -1.39 17.16 -2.11
C ARG A 278 -1.03 18.66 -2.01
N GLN A 279 -1.89 19.49 -2.53
CA GLN A 279 -1.79 20.93 -2.38
C GLN A 279 -2.25 21.38 -1.00
#